data_22277f0386ae9cf4cacc0e1a83e425b3
#
_entry.id   22277f0386ae9cf4cacc0e1a83e425b3
#
_cell.length_a   1.000
_cell.length_b   1.000
_cell.length_c   1.000
_cell.angle_alpha   90.00
_cell.angle_beta   90.00
_cell.angle_gamma   90.00
#
_symmetry.space_group_name_H-M   'P 1'
#
loop_
_entity.id
_entity.type
_entity.pdbx_description
1 polymer ?
#
loop_
_entity_poly.entity_id
_entity_poly.type
_entity_poly.pdbx_seq_one_letter_code
_entity_poly.pdbx_strand_id
1 'polypeptide(L)'
;MDFADVVQAQFKEPLEKLCEALMENGETEQYLFFSGILDMLGEPGDEVSVIAASIELSRCAFLGFQYSPAVQNQVNHVLDQAISISTTMSSDSLH
;
A
#
# COMPACT_ATOMS: atom_id res chain seq x y z
N MET A 1 -4.24 -1.26 -20.27
CA MET A 1 -3.62 -1.87 -19.10
C MET A 1 -4.68 -2.56 -18.28
N ASP A 2 -4.47 -3.79 -17.91
CA ASP A 2 -5.46 -4.44 -17.06
C ASP A 2 -5.22 -4.13 -15.59
N PHE A 3 -6.19 -4.51 -14.76
CA PHE A 3 -6.19 -4.19 -13.33
C PHE A 3 -4.93 -4.71 -12.62
N ALA A 4 -4.50 -5.92 -12.94
CA ALA A 4 -3.32 -6.51 -12.31
C ALA A 4 -2.05 -5.68 -12.60
N ASP A 5 -1.90 -5.19 -13.83
CA ASP A 5 -0.76 -4.35 -14.21
C ASP A 5 -0.77 -3.03 -13.45
N VAL A 6 -1.93 -2.41 -13.30
CA VAL A 6 -2.08 -1.15 -12.56
C VAL A 6 -1.71 -1.35 -11.10
N VAL A 7 -2.23 -2.40 -10.46
CA VAL A 7 -1.93 -2.70 -9.06
C VAL A 7 -0.44 -3.00 -8.87
N GLN A 8 0.15 -3.78 -9.78
CA GLN A 8 1.57 -4.12 -9.71
C GLN A 8 2.43 -2.86 -9.76
N ALA A 9 2.17 -1.97 -10.72
CA ALA A 9 3.01 -0.80 -10.96
C ALA A 9 2.74 0.34 -9.96
N GLN A 10 1.50 0.54 -9.56
CA GLN A 10 1.10 1.70 -8.76
C GLN A 10 0.93 1.42 -7.28
N PHE A 11 0.82 0.17 -6.88
CA PHE A 11 0.62 -0.21 -5.49
C PHE A 11 1.73 -1.12 -4.99
N LYS A 12 1.88 -2.29 -5.61
CA LYS A 12 2.80 -3.31 -5.10
C LYS A 12 4.26 -2.88 -5.16
N GLU A 13 4.71 -2.35 -6.30
CA GLU A 13 6.10 -1.91 -6.43
C GLU A 13 6.45 -0.76 -5.48
N PRO A 14 5.63 0.31 -5.37
CA PRO A 14 5.92 1.35 -4.38
C PRO A 14 5.93 0.81 -2.95
N LEU A 15 5.04 -0.14 -2.63
CA LEU A 15 4.98 -0.74 -1.30
C LEU A 15 6.24 -1.57 -1.01
N GLU A 16 6.74 -2.32 -1.99
CA GLU A 16 7.99 -3.07 -1.85
C GLU A 16 9.17 -2.13 -1.59
N LYS A 17 9.24 -1.03 -2.33
CA LYS A 17 10.29 -0.03 -2.15
C LYS A 17 10.21 0.64 -0.78
N LEU A 18 9.00 0.90 -0.31
CA LEU A 18 8.80 1.43 1.04
C LEU A 18 9.31 0.46 2.09
N CYS A 19 9.01 -0.83 1.96
CA CYS A 19 9.49 -1.85 2.89
C CYS A 19 11.02 -1.91 2.92
N GLU A 20 11.67 -1.82 1.75
CA GLU A 20 13.13 -1.78 1.67
C GLU A 20 13.69 -0.57 2.42
N ALA A 21 13.10 0.60 2.22
CA ALA A 21 13.55 1.83 2.88
C ALA A 21 13.38 1.74 4.40
N LEU A 22 12.27 1.18 4.87
CA LEU A 22 12.02 1.01 6.30
C LEU A 22 13.05 0.07 6.93
N MET A 23 13.38 -1.02 6.25
CA MET A 23 14.38 -1.96 6.72
C MET A 23 15.77 -1.30 6.78
N GLU A 24 16.14 -0.55 5.75
CA GLU A 24 17.43 0.15 5.69
C GLU A 24 17.57 1.18 6.82
N ASN A 25 16.46 1.81 7.21
CA ASN A 25 16.45 2.82 8.27
C ASN A 25 16.24 2.24 9.67
N GLY A 26 16.11 0.91 9.79
CA GLY A 26 15.93 0.24 11.08
C GLY A 26 14.55 0.46 11.70
N GLU A 27 13.57 0.87 10.91
CA GLU A 27 12.20 1.10 11.38
C GLU A 27 11.41 -0.20 11.36
N THR A 28 11.72 -1.08 12.29
CA THR A 28 11.24 -2.48 12.31
C THR A 28 9.73 -2.59 12.48
N GLU A 29 9.12 -1.82 13.38
CA GLU A 29 7.68 -1.89 13.60
C GLU A 29 6.90 -1.49 12.36
N GLN A 30 7.33 -0.41 11.73
CA GLN A 30 6.74 0.08 10.49
C GLN A 30 6.93 -0.94 9.36
N TYR A 31 8.13 -1.52 9.28
CA TYR A 31 8.42 -2.56 8.29
C TYR A 31 7.46 -3.75 8.45
N LEU A 32 7.26 -4.22 9.68
CA LEU A 32 6.37 -5.36 9.93
C LEU A 32 4.93 -5.07 9.50
N PHE A 33 4.46 -3.85 9.77
CA PHE A 33 3.11 -3.44 9.36
C PHE A 33 2.97 -3.46 7.83
N PHE A 34 3.90 -2.79 7.13
CA PHE A 34 3.80 -2.68 5.67
C PHE A 34 4.10 -3.98 4.95
N SER A 35 5.00 -4.82 5.48
CA SER A 35 5.25 -6.13 4.89
C SER A 35 4.04 -7.05 5.06
N GLY A 36 3.31 -6.91 6.16
CA GLY A 36 2.04 -7.62 6.36
C GLY A 36 1.00 -7.24 5.31
N ILE A 37 0.93 -5.94 4.97
CA ILE A 37 0.04 -5.47 3.90
C ILE A 37 0.47 -6.03 2.54
N LEU A 38 1.77 -6.10 2.29
CA LEU A 38 2.30 -6.65 1.05
C LEU A 38 1.93 -8.14 0.91
N ASP A 39 2.03 -8.90 2.00
CA ASP A 39 1.60 -10.31 2.02
C ASP A 39 0.09 -10.44 1.79
N MET A 40 -0.69 -9.57 2.41
CA MET A 40 -2.14 -9.51 2.27
C MET A 40 -2.57 -9.22 0.84
N LEU A 41 -1.79 -8.37 0.14
CA LEU A 41 -2.04 -8.01 -1.25
C LEU A 41 -2.00 -9.23 -2.18
N GLY A 42 -1.08 -10.16 -1.95
CA GLY A 42 -1.00 -11.42 -2.69
C GLY A 42 -0.87 -11.21 -4.20
N GLU A 43 -1.81 -11.77 -4.96
CA GLU A 43 -1.85 -11.64 -6.41
C GLU A 43 -2.45 -10.28 -6.80
N PRO A 44 -1.75 -9.46 -7.60
CA PRO A 44 -2.26 -8.13 -7.98
C PRO A 44 -3.61 -8.13 -8.69
N GLY A 45 -3.99 -9.24 -9.30
CA GLY A 45 -5.28 -9.35 -10.00
C GLY A 45 -6.45 -9.73 -9.10
N ASP A 46 -6.22 -10.03 -7.83
CA ASP A 46 -7.27 -10.41 -6.88
C ASP A 46 -7.85 -9.16 -6.24
N GLU A 47 -9.03 -8.76 -6.70
CA GLU A 47 -9.71 -7.54 -6.23
C GLU A 47 -9.98 -7.58 -4.72
N VAL A 48 -10.35 -8.73 -4.19
CA VAL A 48 -10.64 -8.88 -2.75
C VAL A 48 -9.38 -8.60 -1.93
N SER A 49 -8.24 -9.16 -2.34
CA SER A 49 -6.97 -8.91 -1.66
C SER A 49 -6.55 -7.45 -1.74
N VAL A 50 -6.77 -6.81 -2.89
CA VAL A 50 -6.43 -5.39 -3.07
C VAL A 50 -7.29 -4.50 -2.17
N ILE A 51 -8.59 -4.77 -2.10
CA ILE A 51 -9.49 -4.03 -1.22
C ILE A 51 -9.08 -4.21 0.24
N ALA A 52 -8.82 -5.44 0.66
CA ALA A 52 -8.40 -5.73 2.03
C ALA A 52 -7.10 -5.01 2.38
N ALA A 53 -6.12 -5.05 1.49
CA ALA A 53 -4.84 -4.36 1.69
C ALA A 53 -5.02 -2.85 1.78
N SER A 54 -5.88 -2.27 0.94
CA SER A 54 -6.16 -0.84 0.95
C SER A 54 -6.82 -0.40 2.25
N ILE A 55 -7.76 -1.18 2.76
CA ILE A 55 -8.44 -0.90 4.02
C ILE A 55 -7.43 -0.94 5.18
N GLU A 56 -6.61 -1.98 5.21
CA GLU A 56 -5.60 -2.12 6.27
C GLU A 56 -4.58 -0.98 6.21
N LEU A 57 -4.18 -0.59 5.01
CA LEU A 57 -3.25 0.51 4.81
C LEU A 57 -3.83 1.84 5.31
N SER A 58 -5.12 2.06 5.14
CA SER A 58 -5.77 3.29 5.58
C SER A 58 -5.72 3.46 7.12
N ARG A 59 -5.51 2.37 7.85
CA ARG A 59 -5.35 2.40 9.31
C ARG A 59 -4.00 2.95 9.74
N CYS A 60 -3.05 3.05 8.82
CA CYS A 60 -1.70 3.54 9.08
C CYS A 60 -1.71 4.89 9.80
N ALA A 61 -2.61 5.80 9.41
CA ALA A 61 -2.72 7.12 10.01
C ALA A 61 -3.11 7.08 11.50
N PHE A 62 -3.75 6.01 11.94
CA PHE A 62 -4.22 5.87 13.31
C PHE A 62 -3.22 5.15 14.22
N LEU A 63 -2.14 4.61 13.65
CA LEU A 63 -1.15 3.86 14.42
C LEU A 63 -0.08 4.75 15.06
N GLY A 64 -0.03 6.01 14.65
CA GLY A 64 0.91 6.98 15.23
C GLY A 64 2.37 6.72 14.92
N PHE A 65 2.67 5.98 13.86
CA PHE A 65 4.04 5.73 13.45
C PHE A 65 4.70 7.04 13.01
N GLN A 66 5.97 7.17 13.36
CA GLN A 66 6.80 8.29 12.91
C GLN A 66 7.81 7.79 11.89
N TYR A 67 8.08 8.61 10.89
CA TYR A 67 8.98 8.26 9.79
C TYR A 67 9.99 9.37 9.56
N SER A 68 11.17 9.00 9.03
CA SER A 68 12.10 10.03 8.52
C SER A 68 11.46 10.76 7.34
N PRO A 69 11.87 12.01 7.03
CA PRO A 69 11.25 12.77 5.94
C PRO A 69 11.23 12.06 4.59
N ALA A 70 12.31 11.34 4.24
CA ALA A 70 12.37 10.62 2.97
C ALA A 70 11.37 9.48 2.92
N VAL A 71 11.24 8.73 4.04
CA VAL A 71 10.30 7.63 4.14
C VAL A 71 8.85 8.14 4.18
N GLN A 72 8.63 9.29 4.84
CA GLN A 72 7.29 9.89 4.92
C GLN A 72 6.73 10.18 3.53
N ASN A 73 7.56 10.68 2.62
CA ASN A 73 7.14 10.92 1.24
C ASN A 73 6.71 9.61 0.55
N GLN A 74 7.43 8.53 0.77
CA GLN A 74 7.08 7.22 0.21
C GLN A 74 5.78 6.69 0.81
N VAL A 75 5.58 6.86 2.12
CA VAL A 75 4.33 6.46 2.79
C VAL A 75 3.16 7.21 2.19
N ASN A 76 3.30 8.53 2.03
CA ASN A 76 2.24 9.37 1.46
C ASN A 76 1.90 8.93 0.04
N HIS A 77 2.92 8.60 -0.76
CA HIS A 77 2.71 8.13 -2.13
C HIS A 77 1.92 6.81 -2.16
N VAL A 78 2.31 5.85 -1.32
CA VAL A 78 1.63 4.55 -1.25
C VAL A 78 0.18 4.73 -0.80
N LEU A 79 -0.06 5.59 0.19
CA LEU A 79 -1.42 5.89 0.66
C LEU A 79 -2.27 6.51 -0.44
N ASP A 80 -1.72 7.46 -1.18
CA ASP A 80 -2.42 8.12 -2.29
C ASP A 80 -2.78 7.11 -3.38
N GLN A 81 -1.87 6.20 -3.71
CA GLN A 81 -2.12 5.17 -4.71
C GLN A 81 -3.21 4.20 -4.25
N ALA A 82 -3.20 3.80 -2.98
CA ALA A 82 -4.21 2.91 -2.43
C ALA A 82 -5.60 3.55 -2.47
N ILE A 83 -5.69 4.84 -2.12
CA ILE A 83 -6.96 5.59 -2.18
C ILE A 83 -7.46 5.66 -3.63
N SER A 84 -6.57 5.98 -4.56
CA SER A 84 -6.90 6.08 -5.97
C SER A 84 -7.45 4.76 -6.53
N ILE A 85 -6.80 3.66 -6.21
CA ILE A 85 -7.22 2.33 -6.64
C ILE A 85 -8.57 1.96 -6.03
N SER A 86 -8.74 2.19 -4.73
CA SER A 86 -10.00 1.90 -4.02
C SER A 86 -11.16 2.71 -4.59
N THR A 87 -10.92 3.98 -4.91
CA THR A 87 -11.94 4.86 -5.51
C THR A 87 -12.34 4.35 -6.89
N THR A 88 -11.38 3.94 -7.69
CA THR A 88 -11.64 3.39 -9.03
C THR A 88 -12.46 2.12 -8.93
N MET A 89 -12.12 1.21 -8.02
CA MET A 89 -12.85 -0.03 -7.81
C MET A 89 -14.28 0.23 -7.34
N SER A 90 -14.46 1.17 -6.42
CA SER A 90 -15.80 1.54 -5.94
C SER A 90 -16.65 2.13 -7.03
N SER A 91 -16.07 2.97 -7.89
CA SER A 91 -16.77 3.54 -9.03
C SER A 91 -17.24 2.45 -10.00
N ASP A 92 -16.37 1.48 -10.28
CA ASP A 92 -16.71 0.38 -11.17
C ASP A 92 -17.82 -0.49 -10.57
N SER A 93 -17.80 -0.71 -9.26
CA SER A 93 -18.80 -1.55 -8.60
C SER A 93 -20.18 -0.88 -8.53
N LEU A 94 -20.26 0.42 -8.73
CA LEU A 94 -21.53 1.15 -8.76
C LEU A 94 -22.25 1.07 -10.12
N HIS A 95 -21.59 0.56 -11.12
CA HIS A 95 -22.14 0.37 -12.45
C HIS A 95 -22.61 -1.05 -12.67
#